data_4b3d0731ca10a3fd4e904113ed341901
#
_entry.id   4b3d0731ca10a3fd4e904113ed341901
#
_cell.length_a   1.000
_cell.length_b   1.000
_cell.length_c   1.000
_cell.angle_alpha   90.00
_cell.angle_beta   90.00
_cell.angle_gamma   90.00
#
_symmetry.space_group_name_H-M   'P 1'
#
loop_
_entity.id
_entity.type
_entity.pdbx_description
1 polymer ?
#
loop_
_entity_poly.entity_id
_entity_poly.type
_entity_poly.pdbx_seq_one_letter_code
_entity_poly.pdbx_strand_id
1 'polypeptide(L)'
;MSHPMLPLLERTPVIPAVKEPETLDLALAHDGAAVFLLCGDILNIAGLVDRVHRAGKQAVVHGDLVAGLAPREIAVDYLRSCGADGIISTRPHIIRRGRELGMLTVLRVFAIDSKAVSNLGKETGMGMPDLIEVLPGTIYRVIARLSRELPVPL
;
A
#
# COMPACT_ATOMS: atom_id res chain seq x y z
N MET A 1 -14.85 -9.53 -5.85
CA MET A 1 -14.72 -8.42 -6.81
C MET A 1 -13.37 -7.74 -6.55
N SER A 2 -12.64 -7.43 -7.61
CA SER A 2 -11.38 -6.69 -7.52
C SER A 2 -11.63 -5.22 -7.17
N HIS A 3 -10.69 -4.58 -6.47
CA HIS A 3 -10.81 -3.17 -6.10
C HIS A 3 -10.82 -2.26 -7.36
N PRO A 4 -11.64 -1.20 -7.42
CA PRO A 4 -11.77 -0.33 -8.60
C PRO A 4 -10.47 0.35 -9.05
N MET A 5 -9.49 0.50 -8.16
CA MET A 5 -8.19 1.08 -8.49
C MET A 5 -7.27 0.14 -9.28
N LEU A 6 -7.46 -1.18 -9.23
CA LEU A 6 -6.55 -2.11 -9.90
C LEU A 6 -6.40 -1.85 -11.41
N PRO A 7 -7.48 -1.60 -12.19
CA PRO A 7 -7.34 -1.28 -13.60
C PRO A 7 -6.56 0.03 -13.89
N LEU A 8 -6.56 0.98 -12.94
CA LEU A 8 -5.75 2.21 -13.05
C LEU A 8 -4.28 1.89 -12.88
N LEU A 9 -3.93 1.05 -11.89
CA LEU A 9 -2.55 0.63 -11.63
C LEU A 9 -1.99 -0.24 -12.74
N GLU A 10 -2.81 -1.08 -13.36
CA GLU A 10 -2.40 -1.89 -14.53
C GLU A 10 -2.02 -1.01 -15.73
N ARG A 11 -2.71 0.12 -15.95
CA ARG A 11 -2.40 1.06 -17.03
C ARG A 11 -1.18 1.93 -16.73
N THR A 12 -0.90 2.18 -15.46
CA THR A 12 0.24 2.98 -15.00
C THR A 12 1.00 2.20 -13.91
N PRO A 13 1.79 1.15 -14.29
CA PRO A 13 2.33 0.19 -13.33
C PRO A 13 3.46 0.73 -12.46
N VAL A 14 4.03 1.90 -12.80
CA VAL A 14 5.03 2.56 -11.96
C VAL A 14 4.33 3.47 -10.96
N ILE A 15 4.47 3.17 -9.69
CA ILE A 15 3.88 3.94 -8.60
C ILE A 15 5.00 4.63 -7.83
N PRO A 16 5.10 5.97 -7.86
CA PRO A 16 6.09 6.68 -7.08
C PRO A 16 5.83 6.54 -5.58
N ALA A 17 6.90 6.29 -4.82
CA ALA A 17 6.87 6.17 -3.37
C ALA A 17 7.60 7.34 -2.71
N VAL A 18 6.92 8.07 -1.85
CA VAL A 18 7.41 9.26 -1.15
C VAL A 18 7.85 8.86 0.25
N LYS A 19 9.15 8.93 0.52
CA LYS A 19 9.74 8.65 1.84
C LYS A 19 9.93 9.90 2.69
N GLU A 20 9.99 11.05 2.04
CA GLU A 20 10.20 12.35 2.66
C GLU A 20 9.18 13.34 2.10
N PRO A 21 8.42 14.07 2.95
CA PRO A 21 7.37 14.98 2.49
C PRO A 21 7.83 16.01 1.45
N GLU A 22 9.11 16.41 1.51
CA GLU A 22 9.72 17.39 0.61
C GLU A 22 9.83 16.87 -0.84
N THR A 23 9.84 15.55 -1.04
CA THR A 23 9.93 14.92 -2.37
C THR A 23 8.57 14.68 -3.01
N LEU A 24 7.47 15.05 -2.35
CA LEU A 24 6.12 14.81 -2.85
C LEU A 24 5.88 15.45 -4.24
N ASP A 25 6.37 16.67 -4.50
CA ASP A 25 6.16 17.34 -5.77
C ASP A 25 6.78 16.58 -6.96
N LEU A 26 7.90 15.89 -6.75
CA LEU A 26 8.50 15.02 -7.76
C LEU A 26 7.59 13.82 -8.08
N ALA A 27 6.99 13.22 -7.06
CA ALA A 27 6.04 12.12 -7.23
C ALA A 27 4.74 12.59 -7.93
N LEU A 28 4.29 13.80 -7.63
CA LEU A 28 3.09 14.38 -8.25
C LEU A 28 3.30 14.70 -9.74
N ALA A 29 4.53 15.04 -10.14
CA ALA A 29 4.89 15.28 -11.54
C ALA A 29 4.95 13.98 -12.39
N HIS A 30 5.00 12.81 -11.79
CA HIS A 30 5.00 11.53 -12.49
C HIS A 30 3.60 11.19 -13.04
N ASP A 31 3.52 10.53 -14.19
CA ASP A 31 2.25 10.18 -14.87
C ASP A 31 1.43 9.07 -14.18
N GLY A 32 1.93 8.47 -13.10
CA GLY A 32 1.25 7.43 -12.34
C GLY A 32 -0.08 7.87 -11.75
N ALA A 33 -1.07 6.99 -11.74
CA ALA A 33 -2.41 7.26 -11.20
C ALA A 33 -2.47 7.27 -9.67
N ALA A 34 -1.46 6.75 -8.99
CA ALA A 34 -1.38 6.69 -7.54
C ALA A 34 0.01 7.10 -7.02
N VAL A 35 0.05 7.50 -5.76
CA VAL A 35 1.27 7.79 -5.01
C VAL A 35 1.25 7.00 -3.71
N PHE A 36 2.36 6.34 -3.39
CA PHE A 36 2.57 5.68 -2.11
C PHE A 36 3.23 6.65 -1.14
N LEU A 37 2.52 6.99 -0.05
CA LEU A 37 3.03 7.85 1.01
C LEU A 37 3.65 6.97 2.12
N LEU A 38 4.97 6.95 2.17
CA LEU A 38 5.78 6.19 3.14
C LEU A 38 6.35 7.10 4.23
N CYS A 39 5.70 8.22 4.50
CA CYS A 39 6.13 9.27 5.41
C CYS A 39 4.95 10.02 5.99
N GLY A 40 5.25 10.96 6.85
CA GLY A 40 4.27 11.82 7.49
C GLY A 40 4.01 11.45 8.95
N ASP A 41 3.18 12.24 9.56
CA ASP A 41 2.73 12.08 10.95
C ASP A 41 1.24 12.42 11.08
N ILE A 42 0.68 12.22 12.26
CA ILE A 42 -0.74 12.49 12.54
C ILE A 42 -1.16 13.96 12.31
N LEU A 43 -0.22 14.89 12.24
CA LEU A 43 -0.52 16.31 12.06
C LEU A 43 -0.52 16.72 10.58
N ASN A 44 0.27 16.04 9.74
CA ASN A 44 0.45 16.45 8.35
C ASN A 44 -0.10 15.47 7.31
N ILE A 45 -0.42 14.22 7.69
CA ILE A 45 -0.84 13.19 6.72
C ILE A 45 -2.08 13.59 5.92
N ALA A 46 -3.06 14.24 6.55
CA ALA A 46 -4.25 14.70 5.86
C ALA A 46 -3.92 15.74 4.77
N GLY A 47 -2.97 16.65 5.04
CA GLY A 47 -2.49 17.63 4.07
C GLY A 47 -1.72 16.99 2.91
N LEU A 48 -0.92 15.93 3.18
CA LEU A 48 -0.21 15.18 2.12
C LEU A 48 -1.20 14.47 1.20
N VAL A 49 -2.23 13.82 1.76
CA VAL A 49 -3.30 13.16 1.00
C VAL A 49 -4.05 14.18 0.13
N ASP A 50 -4.44 15.32 0.68
CA ASP A 50 -5.11 16.40 -0.07
C ASP A 50 -4.26 16.90 -1.26
N ARG A 51 -2.95 17.06 -1.08
CA ARG A 51 -2.05 17.43 -2.18
C ARG A 51 -2.03 16.39 -3.30
N VAL A 52 -2.03 15.09 -2.96
CA VAL A 52 -2.11 14.01 -3.94
C VAL A 52 -3.42 14.08 -4.71
N HIS A 53 -4.54 14.29 -4.02
CA HIS A 53 -5.87 14.42 -4.64
C HIS A 53 -5.98 15.63 -5.56
N ARG A 54 -5.43 16.79 -5.16
CA ARG A 54 -5.40 18.00 -6.02
C ARG A 54 -4.63 17.78 -7.32
N ALA A 55 -3.66 16.86 -7.34
CA ALA A 55 -2.96 16.45 -8.55
C ALA A 55 -3.73 15.39 -9.38
N GLY A 56 -4.99 15.07 -9.00
CA GLY A 56 -5.81 14.07 -9.68
C GLY A 56 -5.38 12.62 -9.47
N LYS A 57 -4.62 12.35 -8.40
CA LYS A 57 -4.05 11.02 -8.10
C LYS A 57 -4.67 10.40 -6.86
N GLN A 58 -4.48 9.09 -6.71
CA GLN A 58 -4.91 8.34 -5.53
C GLN A 58 -3.79 8.29 -4.49
N ALA A 59 -4.13 8.47 -3.22
CA ALA A 59 -3.19 8.44 -2.11
C ALA A 59 -3.27 7.10 -1.36
N VAL A 60 -2.21 6.31 -1.42
CA VAL A 60 -2.09 5.06 -0.67
C VAL A 60 -1.05 5.26 0.44
N VAL A 61 -1.47 5.13 1.69
CA VAL A 61 -0.65 5.48 2.86
C VAL A 61 -0.09 4.23 3.52
N HIS A 62 1.20 4.24 3.85
CA HIS A 62 1.82 3.17 4.64
C HIS A 62 1.53 3.40 6.13
N GLY A 63 0.53 2.71 6.66
CA GLY A 63 0.04 2.92 8.03
C GLY A 63 1.08 2.67 9.12
N ASP A 64 2.02 1.74 8.89
CA ASP A 64 3.08 1.43 9.86
C ASP A 64 4.17 2.53 9.93
N LEU A 65 4.20 3.48 8.98
CA LEU A 65 5.24 4.51 8.86
C LEU A 65 4.74 5.92 9.16
N VAL A 66 3.45 6.10 9.46
CA VAL A 66 2.93 7.40 9.90
C VAL A 66 3.24 7.60 11.37
N ALA A 67 4.08 8.60 11.67
CA ALA A 67 4.48 8.88 13.05
C ALA A 67 3.27 9.29 13.92
N GLY A 68 3.22 8.77 15.14
CA GLY A 68 2.14 9.02 16.08
C GLY A 68 0.94 8.07 15.95
N LEU A 69 0.90 7.19 14.94
CA LEU A 69 -0.12 6.13 14.88
C LEU A 69 0.40 4.83 15.52
N ALA A 70 -0.44 4.23 16.36
CA ALA A 70 -0.22 2.88 16.83
C ALA A 70 -0.69 1.85 15.76
N PRO A 71 -0.09 0.65 15.69
CA PRO A 71 -0.49 -0.37 14.72
C PRO A 71 -1.78 -1.09 15.13
N ARG A 72 -2.87 -0.34 15.18
CA ARG A 72 -4.23 -0.79 15.57
C ARG A 72 -5.23 -0.43 14.49
N GLU A 73 -6.35 -1.13 14.44
CA GLU A 73 -7.42 -0.93 13.46
C GLU A 73 -7.93 0.52 13.43
N ILE A 74 -8.02 1.19 14.59
CA ILE A 74 -8.42 2.60 14.66
C ILE A 74 -7.50 3.55 13.86
N ALA A 75 -6.23 3.19 13.66
CA ALA A 75 -5.34 3.97 12.81
C ALA A 75 -5.78 3.94 11.34
N VAL A 76 -6.36 2.84 10.88
CA VAL A 76 -6.91 2.72 9.52
C VAL A 76 -8.15 3.61 9.38
N ASP A 77 -9.03 3.61 10.39
CA ASP A 77 -10.21 4.49 10.43
C ASP A 77 -9.79 5.98 10.37
N TYR A 78 -8.75 6.34 11.12
CA TYR A 78 -8.17 7.68 11.07
C TYR A 78 -7.63 8.04 9.68
N LEU A 79 -6.80 7.17 9.08
CA LEU A 79 -6.27 7.41 7.73
C LEU A 79 -7.38 7.50 6.69
N ARG A 80 -8.43 6.68 6.80
CA ARG A 80 -9.62 6.80 5.96
C ARG A 80 -10.31 8.15 6.15
N SER A 81 -10.42 8.65 7.39
CA SER A 81 -10.99 9.98 7.66
C SER A 81 -10.14 11.13 7.11
N CYS A 82 -8.83 10.92 6.97
CA CYS A 82 -7.91 11.85 6.28
C CYS A 82 -8.04 11.80 4.74
N GLY A 83 -8.90 10.93 4.19
CA GLY A 83 -9.14 10.80 2.76
C GLY A 83 -8.24 9.77 2.05
N ALA A 84 -7.42 8.98 2.76
CA ALA A 84 -6.60 7.96 2.13
C ALA A 84 -7.45 6.97 1.33
N ASP A 85 -7.05 6.71 0.09
CA ASP A 85 -7.73 5.78 -0.84
C ASP A 85 -7.30 4.34 -0.61
N GLY A 86 -6.09 4.15 -0.09
CA GLY A 86 -5.54 2.83 0.21
C GLY A 86 -4.61 2.82 1.40
N ILE A 87 -4.32 1.61 1.87
CA ILE A 87 -3.46 1.33 3.01
C ILE A 87 -2.39 0.31 2.64
N ILE A 88 -1.14 0.58 3.01
CA ILE A 88 -0.03 -0.37 2.96
C ILE A 88 0.31 -0.73 4.41
N SER A 89 0.49 -2.00 4.70
CA SER A 89 0.97 -2.46 5.99
C SER A 89 1.64 -3.83 5.87
N THR A 90 2.54 -4.12 6.81
CA THR A 90 3.10 -5.46 7.00
C THR A 90 2.20 -6.35 7.86
N ARG A 91 1.08 -5.82 8.37
CA ARG A 91 0.24 -6.44 9.39
C ARG A 91 -1.11 -6.89 8.83
N PRO A 92 -1.43 -8.20 8.82
CA PRO A 92 -2.67 -8.71 8.23
C PRO A 92 -3.96 -8.11 8.83
N HIS A 93 -3.99 -7.82 10.13
CA HIS A 93 -5.18 -7.22 10.77
C HIS A 93 -5.45 -5.77 10.28
N ILE A 94 -4.40 -5.00 9.97
CA ILE A 94 -4.52 -3.66 9.36
C ILE A 94 -5.07 -3.77 7.94
N ILE A 95 -4.58 -4.72 7.15
CA ILE A 95 -5.07 -5.00 5.80
C ILE A 95 -6.55 -5.39 5.83
N ARG A 96 -6.94 -6.29 6.75
CA ARG A 96 -8.35 -6.67 6.92
C ARG A 96 -9.23 -5.45 7.21
N ARG A 97 -8.80 -4.58 8.15
CA ARG A 97 -9.56 -3.36 8.47
C ARG A 97 -9.69 -2.43 7.26
N GLY A 98 -8.62 -2.25 6.48
CA GLY A 98 -8.66 -1.46 5.24
C GLY A 98 -9.71 -1.98 4.25
N ARG A 99 -9.80 -3.30 4.08
CA ARG A 99 -10.84 -3.93 3.24
C ARG A 99 -12.25 -3.68 3.74
N GLU A 100 -12.49 -3.80 5.05
CA GLU A 100 -13.80 -3.51 5.66
C GLU A 100 -14.24 -2.07 5.38
N LEU A 101 -13.29 -1.14 5.28
CA LEU A 101 -13.53 0.27 4.98
C LEU A 101 -13.56 0.57 3.47
N GLY A 102 -13.43 -0.44 2.60
CA GLY A 102 -13.44 -0.27 1.14
C GLY A 102 -12.20 0.46 0.59
N MET A 103 -11.07 0.42 1.30
CA MET A 103 -9.80 0.97 0.85
C MET A 103 -9.05 -0.04 -0.03
N LEU A 104 -8.22 0.46 -0.96
CA LEU A 104 -7.21 -0.40 -1.60
C LEU A 104 -6.25 -0.93 -0.55
N THR A 105 -5.99 -2.22 -0.56
CA THR A 105 -5.13 -2.86 0.43
C THR A 105 -3.87 -3.45 -0.20
N VAL A 106 -2.72 -3.08 0.34
CA VAL A 106 -1.40 -3.55 -0.10
C VAL A 106 -0.68 -4.19 1.09
N LEU A 107 -0.51 -5.51 1.05
CA LEU A 107 0.28 -6.22 2.05
C LEU A 107 1.76 -6.16 1.66
N ARG A 108 2.58 -5.49 2.47
CA ARG A 108 4.04 -5.47 2.29
C ARG A 108 4.68 -6.68 2.93
N VAL A 109 5.53 -7.36 2.18
CA VAL A 109 6.23 -8.56 2.62
C VAL A 109 7.72 -8.45 2.33
N PHE A 110 8.52 -8.82 3.33
CA PHE A 110 9.96 -8.98 3.19
C PHE A 110 10.28 -10.45 2.90
N ALA A 111 10.59 -10.78 1.66
CA ALA A 111 10.90 -12.15 1.23
C ALA A 111 12.38 -12.46 1.44
N ILE A 112 12.85 -12.36 2.70
CA ILE A 112 14.26 -12.54 3.09
C ILE A 112 14.66 -14.01 3.24
N ASP A 113 13.69 -14.91 3.44
CA ASP A 113 13.95 -16.33 3.55
C ASP A 113 12.78 -17.18 3.02
N SER A 114 12.97 -18.48 2.93
CA SER A 114 11.96 -19.42 2.44
C SER A 114 10.72 -19.51 3.34
N LYS A 115 10.87 -19.22 4.65
CA LYS A 115 9.77 -19.21 5.61
C LYS A 115 8.84 -18.02 5.40
N ALA A 116 9.40 -16.83 5.16
CA ALA A 116 8.63 -15.62 4.81
C ALA A 116 7.80 -15.86 3.54
N VAL A 117 8.41 -16.47 2.52
CA VAL A 117 7.73 -16.82 1.26
C VAL A 117 6.62 -17.87 1.47
N SER A 118 6.86 -18.91 2.28
CA SER A 118 5.85 -19.95 2.53
C SER A 118 4.67 -19.48 3.38
N ASN A 119 4.87 -18.46 4.22
CA ASN A 119 3.81 -17.89 5.05
C ASN A 119 2.83 -17.01 4.25
N LEU A 120 3.25 -16.45 3.11
CA LEU A 120 2.38 -15.65 2.24
C LEU A 120 1.07 -16.36 1.89
N GLY A 121 1.12 -17.65 1.56
CA GLY A 121 -0.06 -18.45 1.25
C GLY A 121 -1.01 -18.65 2.46
N LYS A 122 -0.49 -18.56 3.69
CA LYS A 122 -1.27 -18.72 4.93
C LYS A 122 -1.85 -17.37 5.40
N GLU A 123 -1.11 -16.29 5.27
CA GLU A 123 -1.54 -14.94 5.62
C GLU A 123 -2.66 -14.46 4.72
N THR A 124 -2.64 -14.86 3.45
CA THR A 124 -3.72 -14.59 2.49
C THR A 124 -5.05 -15.28 2.83
N GLY A 125 -5.03 -16.36 3.62
CA GLY A 125 -6.24 -17.05 4.10
C GLY A 125 -7.11 -16.24 5.09
N MET A 126 -6.58 -15.18 5.71
CA MET A 126 -7.30 -14.34 6.68
C MET A 126 -7.97 -13.09 6.05
N GLY A 127 -8.04 -13.03 4.74
CA GLY A 127 -8.58 -11.91 3.96
C GLY A 127 -7.51 -11.40 2.98
N MET A 128 -7.65 -11.83 1.72
CA MET A 128 -6.70 -11.48 0.65
C MET A 128 -6.56 -9.97 0.50
N PRO A 129 -5.33 -9.41 0.48
CA PRO A 129 -5.13 -8.03 0.05
C PRO A 129 -5.49 -7.88 -1.44
N ASP A 130 -5.65 -6.65 -1.91
CA ASP A 130 -5.83 -6.38 -3.34
C ASP A 130 -4.50 -6.48 -4.10
N LEU A 131 -3.38 -6.16 -3.42
CA LEU A 131 -2.01 -6.22 -3.94
C LEU A 131 -1.06 -6.75 -2.86
N ILE A 132 0.03 -7.37 -3.30
CA ILE A 132 1.17 -7.71 -2.43
C ILE A 132 2.41 -6.97 -2.93
N GLU A 133 3.05 -6.22 -2.06
CA GLU A 133 4.34 -5.58 -2.31
C GLU A 133 5.46 -6.45 -1.74
N VAL A 134 6.37 -6.89 -2.61
CA VAL A 134 7.48 -7.78 -2.23
C VAL A 134 8.80 -7.02 -2.19
N LEU A 135 9.48 -7.09 -1.06
CA LEU A 135 10.81 -6.52 -0.86
C LEU A 135 11.84 -7.62 -0.52
N PRO A 136 13.08 -7.49 -1.01
CA PRO A 136 13.58 -6.51 -1.97
C PRO A 136 13.17 -6.85 -3.42
N GLY A 137 12.97 -5.83 -4.27
CA GLY A 137 12.60 -6.01 -5.69
C GLY A 137 13.68 -6.69 -6.54
N THR A 138 14.90 -6.83 -6.01
CA THR A 138 16.04 -7.47 -6.71
C THR A 138 15.94 -9.00 -6.80
N ILE A 139 15.03 -9.63 -6.06
CA ILE A 139 14.83 -11.09 -6.05
C ILE A 139 13.87 -11.54 -7.17
N TYR A 140 14.10 -11.10 -8.40
CA TYR A 140 13.18 -11.28 -9.53
C TYR A 140 12.72 -12.71 -9.77
N ARG A 141 13.56 -13.74 -9.51
CA ARG A 141 13.18 -15.15 -9.67
C ARG A 141 12.12 -15.59 -8.67
N VAL A 142 12.22 -15.11 -7.42
CA VAL A 142 11.22 -15.36 -6.36
C VAL A 142 9.93 -14.62 -6.71
N ILE A 143 10.01 -13.36 -7.11
CA ILE A 143 8.86 -12.54 -7.52
C ILE A 143 8.14 -13.20 -8.70
N ALA A 144 8.87 -13.62 -9.74
CA ALA A 144 8.29 -14.32 -10.89
C ALA A 144 7.62 -15.65 -10.55
N ARG A 145 8.09 -16.36 -9.52
CA ARG A 145 7.43 -17.56 -8.99
C ARG A 145 6.15 -17.18 -8.25
N LEU A 146 6.24 -16.24 -7.29
CA LEU A 146 5.12 -15.78 -6.48
C LEU A 146 3.98 -15.23 -7.34
N SER A 147 4.28 -14.48 -8.41
CA SER A 147 3.27 -13.94 -9.31
C SER A 147 2.45 -15.00 -10.06
N ARG A 148 2.96 -16.25 -10.15
CA ARG A 148 2.25 -17.39 -10.74
C ARG A 148 1.48 -18.20 -9.70
N GLU A 149 1.97 -18.22 -8.46
CA GLU A 149 1.42 -19.05 -7.38
C GLU A 149 0.34 -18.33 -6.57
N LEU A 150 0.43 -17.00 -6.48
CA LEU A 150 -0.51 -16.19 -5.69
C LEU A 150 -1.68 -15.71 -6.55
N PRO A 151 -2.90 -15.72 -5.99
CA PRO A 151 -4.10 -15.31 -6.71
C PRO A 151 -4.32 -13.79 -6.75
N VAL A 152 -3.36 -13.01 -6.25
CA VAL A 152 -3.37 -11.53 -6.25
C VAL A 152 -2.13 -10.99 -6.95
N PRO A 153 -2.21 -9.81 -7.59
CA PRO A 153 -1.07 -9.18 -8.24
C PRO A 153 0.01 -8.75 -7.24
N LEU A 154 1.26 -8.77 -7.72
CA LEU A 154 2.45 -8.30 -6.99
C LEU A 154 2.87 -6.94 -7.52
#